data_97c3165b046c66c7ba341e7287ff82b5
#
_entry.id   97c3165b046c66c7ba341e7287ff82b5
#
_cell.length_a   1.000
_cell.length_b   1.000
_cell.length_c   1.000
_cell.angle_alpha   90.00
_cell.angle_beta   90.00
_cell.angle_gamma   90.00
#
_symmetry.space_group_name_H-M   'P 1'
#
loop_
_entity.id
_entity.type
_entity.pdbx_description
1 polymer ?
#
loop_
_entity_poly.entity_id
_entity_poly.type
_entity_poly.pdbx_seq_one_letter_code
_entity_poly.pdbx_strand_id
1 'polypeptide(L)'
;KSLTLEMCCRRRKIGSKDNRIKEFTDRGISFENIPADIVEEYGRIDVEITRRLFDSQMQDFRLPKNKNLLMTAKMMNEFLVVLSDMEINGININLDELNKVEKEYRAEFAYLKQKIDKIVYKQMGDTKINLSSPEQLSWLIYSIKPKDKKEWAKIFNVGIDKNTGKNKKRPQYSRIQFRNLVADNTETIYRTVASQCLTCSGKGVVRKIKKDGSPYKNYSKCIDCDGDGYIYSAIAKIAGFRQRPRNVYDIAESGFRTDR
;
A
#
# COMPACT_ATOMS: atom_id res chain seq x y z
N LYS A 1 9.44 -10.26 -16.80
CA LYS A 1 10.40 -9.39 -17.54
C LYS A 1 9.63 -8.17 -18.04
N SER A 2 10.18 -6.96 -17.90
CA SER A 2 9.52 -5.74 -18.39
C SER A 2 9.35 -5.78 -19.92
N LEU A 3 8.19 -5.30 -20.39
CA LEU A 3 7.82 -5.21 -21.81
C LEU A 3 7.80 -3.75 -22.31
N THR A 4 8.48 -2.83 -21.61
CA THR A 4 8.62 -1.46 -22.12
C THR A 4 9.39 -1.44 -23.43
N LEU A 5 9.08 -0.45 -24.30
CA LEU A 5 9.74 -0.27 -25.59
C LEU A 5 11.28 -0.27 -25.44
N GLU A 6 11.80 0.50 -24.48
CA GLU A 6 13.23 0.56 -24.20
C GLU A 6 13.84 -0.81 -23.90
N MET A 7 13.19 -1.60 -23.00
CA MET A 7 13.69 -2.93 -22.65
C MET A 7 13.59 -3.94 -23.78
N CYS A 8 12.59 -3.81 -24.65
CA CYS A 8 12.45 -4.63 -25.85
C CYS A 8 13.55 -4.30 -26.87
N CYS A 9 13.80 -3.02 -27.11
CA CYS A 9 14.86 -2.57 -28.01
C CYS A 9 16.26 -2.94 -27.50
N ARG A 10 16.52 -2.74 -26.21
CA ARG A 10 17.80 -3.12 -25.57
C ARG A 10 18.10 -4.62 -25.69
N ARG A 11 17.09 -5.47 -25.43
CA ARG A 11 17.23 -6.95 -25.58
C ARG A 11 17.57 -7.37 -27.00
N ARG A 12 17.07 -6.62 -27.99
CA ARG A 12 17.29 -6.89 -29.41
C ARG A 12 18.45 -6.10 -30.02
N LYS A 13 19.12 -5.23 -29.23
CA LYS A 13 20.21 -4.36 -29.64
C LYS A 13 19.85 -3.45 -30.83
N ILE A 14 18.62 -2.93 -30.87
CA ILE A 14 18.08 -2.15 -31.99
C ILE A 14 18.34 -0.65 -31.81
N GLY A 15 18.48 -0.20 -30.57
CA GLY A 15 18.64 1.20 -30.20
C GLY A 15 18.19 1.48 -28.79
N SER A 16 18.22 2.73 -28.40
CA SER A 16 17.73 3.22 -27.11
C SER A 16 16.73 4.34 -27.31
N LYS A 17 15.82 4.47 -26.36
CA LYS A 17 14.86 5.58 -26.32
C LYS A 17 15.57 6.88 -25.94
N ASP A 18 15.07 8.01 -26.44
CA ASP A 18 15.48 9.33 -25.97
C ASP A 18 14.91 9.61 -24.59
N ASN A 19 15.72 10.00 -23.63
CA ASN A 19 15.32 10.27 -22.26
C ASN A 19 15.21 11.77 -21.94
N ARG A 20 15.49 12.66 -22.89
CA ARG A 20 15.47 14.11 -22.67
C ARG A 20 14.11 14.62 -22.18
N ILE A 21 13.01 14.12 -22.77
CA ILE A 21 11.65 14.47 -22.31
C ILE A 21 11.45 14.12 -20.84
N LYS A 22 11.95 12.95 -20.41
CA LYS A 22 11.85 12.52 -19.03
C LYS A 22 12.57 13.46 -18.06
N GLU A 23 13.71 13.99 -18.45
CA GLU A 23 14.45 14.96 -17.64
C GLU A 23 13.66 16.26 -17.39
N PHE A 24 12.89 16.72 -18.38
CA PHE A 24 11.99 17.87 -18.22
C PHE A 24 10.81 17.56 -17.31
N THR A 25 10.15 16.41 -17.51
CA THR A 25 9.01 16.00 -16.67
C THR A 25 9.40 15.70 -15.22
N ASP A 26 10.58 15.10 -15.00
CA ASP A 26 11.11 14.87 -13.64
C ASP A 26 11.42 16.18 -12.89
N ARG A 27 11.66 17.27 -13.61
CA ARG A 27 11.78 18.65 -13.07
C ARG A 27 10.43 19.36 -12.90
N GLY A 28 9.31 18.68 -13.15
CA GLY A 28 7.97 19.22 -13.04
C GLY A 28 7.56 20.14 -14.20
N ILE A 29 8.29 20.14 -15.33
CA ILE A 29 7.95 20.91 -16.52
C ILE A 29 6.85 20.17 -17.28
N SER A 30 5.71 20.84 -17.51
CA SER A 30 4.62 20.30 -18.33
C SER A 30 5.08 20.07 -19.76
N PHE A 31 4.56 19.02 -20.40
CA PHE A 31 4.90 18.62 -21.76
C PHE A 31 4.73 19.78 -22.78
N GLU A 32 3.74 20.62 -22.58
CA GLU A 32 3.45 21.80 -23.40
C GLU A 32 4.56 22.88 -23.39
N ASN A 33 5.36 22.87 -22.31
CA ASN A 33 6.44 23.83 -22.11
C ASN A 33 7.82 23.29 -22.49
N ILE A 34 7.90 22.10 -23.07
CA ILE A 34 9.15 21.53 -23.58
C ILE A 34 9.41 22.12 -24.98
N PRO A 35 10.67 22.50 -25.30
CA PRO A 35 11.01 23.01 -26.63
C PRO A 35 10.57 22.06 -27.74
N ALA A 36 9.94 22.63 -28.79
CA ALA A 36 9.31 21.87 -29.85
C ALA A 36 10.29 20.96 -30.62
N ASP A 37 11.52 21.43 -30.82
CA ASP A 37 12.61 20.67 -31.46
C ASP A 37 12.98 19.39 -30.70
N ILE A 38 12.93 19.44 -29.34
CA ILE A 38 13.18 18.28 -28.48
C ILE A 38 12.01 17.28 -28.59
N VAL A 39 10.76 17.79 -28.61
CA VAL A 39 9.58 16.96 -28.75
C VAL A 39 9.53 16.27 -30.11
N GLU A 40 9.86 17.01 -31.18
CA GLU A 40 9.91 16.49 -32.55
C GLU A 40 10.97 15.38 -32.68
N GLU A 41 12.18 15.63 -32.19
CA GLU A 41 13.27 14.65 -32.24
C GLU A 41 12.93 13.40 -31.41
N TYR A 42 12.35 13.58 -30.23
CA TYR A 42 11.84 12.47 -29.41
C TYR A 42 10.82 11.64 -30.17
N GLY A 43 9.81 12.30 -30.79
CA GLY A 43 8.79 11.61 -31.57
C GLY A 43 9.37 10.85 -32.75
N ARG A 44 10.31 11.44 -33.47
CA ARG A 44 11.00 10.82 -34.59
C ARG A 44 11.76 9.56 -34.16
N ILE A 45 12.50 9.64 -33.05
CA ILE A 45 13.25 8.50 -32.51
C ILE A 45 12.30 7.39 -32.05
N ASP A 46 11.22 7.71 -31.35
CA ASP A 46 10.25 6.72 -30.87
C ASP A 46 9.58 5.98 -32.02
N VAL A 47 9.22 6.67 -33.11
CA VAL A 47 8.66 6.03 -34.32
C VAL A 47 9.69 5.13 -34.99
N GLU A 48 10.94 5.60 -35.13
CA GLU A 48 12.00 4.85 -35.77
C GLU A 48 12.33 3.56 -35.01
N ILE A 49 12.53 3.63 -33.69
CA ILE A 49 12.85 2.44 -32.90
C ILE A 49 11.66 1.46 -32.83
N THR A 50 10.42 1.97 -32.81
CA THR A 50 9.21 1.13 -32.88
C THR A 50 9.16 0.37 -34.20
N ARG A 51 9.42 1.03 -35.32
CA ARG A 51 9.51 0.38 -36.64
C ARG A 51 10.59 -0.69 -36.65
N ARG A 52 11.81 -0.38 -36.19
CA ARG A 52 12.92 -1.35 -36.13
C ARG A 52 12.57 -2.54 -35.25
N LEU A 53 11.89 -2.31 -34.14
CA LEU A 53 11.41 -3.39 -33.28
C LEU A 53 10.40 -4.29 -34.00
N PHE A 54 9.43 -3.69 -34.69
CA PHE A 54 8.46 -4.41 -35.51
C PHE A 54 9.13 -5.26 -36.57
N ASP A 55 10.06 -4.68 -37.35
CA ASP A 55 10.78 -5.40 -38.41
C ASP A 55 11.57 -6.59 -37.84
N SER A 56 12.22 -6.42 -36.69
CA SER A 56 12.94 -7.48 -36.00
C SER A 56 11.98 -8.59 -35.50
N GLN A 57 10.80 -8.23 -35.01
CA GLN A 57 9.79 -9.22 -34.59
C GLN A 57 9.21 -9.97 -35.79
N MET A 58 8.99 -9.29 -36.91
CA MET A 58 8.52 -9.91 -38.14
C MET A 58 9.54 -10.90 -38.73
N GLN A 59 10.84 -10.62 -38.57
CA GLN A 59 11.89 -11.60 -38.92
C GLN A 59 11.79 -12.88 -38.05
N ASP A 60 11.58 -12.70 -36.75
CA ASP A 60 11.39 -13.86 -35.83
C ASP A 60 10.15 -14.68 -36.22
N PHE A 61 9.04 -14.04 -36.59
CA PHE A 61 7.82 -14.75 -37.00
C PHE A 61 7.97 -15.54 -38.31
N ARG A 62 8.91 -15.15 -39.20
CA ARG A 62 9.21 -15.87 -40.43
C ARG A 62 9.97 -17.19 -40.19
N LEU A 63 10.54 -17.36 -38.99
CA LEU A 63 11.23 -18.59 -38.67
C LEU A 63 10.24 -19.78 -38.58
N PRO A 64 10.56 -20.94 -39.17
CA PRO A 64 9.63 -22.09 -39.18
C PRO A 64 9.12 -22.51 -37.82
N LYS A 65 9.98 -22.44 -36.79
CA LYS A 65 9.62 -22.73 -35.39
C LYS A 65 8.58 -21.78 -34.79
N ASN A 66 8.39 -20.60 -35.36
CA ASN A 66 7.52 -19.55 -34.84
C ASN A 66 6.24 -19.37 -35.69
N LYS A 67 5.95 -20.23 -36.65
CA LYS A 67 4.79 -20.11 -37.58
C LYS A 67 3.47 -19.91 -36.83
N ASN A 68 3.26 -20.64 -35.75
CA ASN A 68 2.03 -20.52 -34.96
C ASN A 68 1.95 -19.21 -34.14
N LEU A 69 3.09 -18.60 -33.80
CA LEU A 69 3.13 -17.32 -33.08
C LEU A 69 2.62 -16.15 -33.94
N LEU A 70 2.87 -16.15 -35.24
CA LEU A 70 2.34 -15.14 -36.16
C LEU A 70 0.81 -15.17 -36.19
N MET A 71 0.23 -16.38 -36.26
CA MET A 71 -1.23 -16.54 -36.21
C MET A 71 -1.80 -16.04 -34.88
N THR A 72 -1.19 -16.40 -33.76
CA THR A 72 -1.58 -15.90 -32.43
C THR A 72 -1.47 -14.38 -32.34
N ALA A 73 -0.39 -13.78 -32.85
CA ALA A 73 -0.20 -12.32 -32.83
C ALA A 73 -1.30 -11.60 -33.65
N LYS A 74 -1.67 -12.14 -34.82
CA LYS A 74 -2.77 -11.59 -35.64
C LYS A 74 -4.09 -11.66 -34.87
N MET A 75 -4.44 -12.82 -34.33
CA MET A 75 -5.66 -13.00 -33.54
C MET A 75 -5.72 -12.05 -32.35
N MET A 76 -4.59 -11.85 -31.63
CA MET A 76 -4.53 -10.94 -30.50
C MET A 76 -4.70 -9.48 -30.92
N ASN A 77 -4.18 -9.08 -32.08
CA ASN A 77 -4.39 -7.72 -32.61
C ASN A 77 -5.86 -7.48 -33.02
N GLU A 78 -6.51 -8.45 -33.61
CA GLU A 78 -7.95 -8.39 -33.93
C GLU A 78 -8.78 -8.31 -32.64
N PHE A 79 -8.41 -9.08 -31.63
CA PHE A 79 -9.04 -9.03 -30.31
C PHE A 79 -8.91 -7.67 -29.61
N LEU A 80 -7.77 -6.96 -29.79
CA LEU A 80 -7.60 -5.61 -29.26
C LEU A 80 -8.63 -4.62 -29.81
N VAL A 81 -9.02 -4.74 -31.08
CA VAL A 81 -10.07 -3.91 -31.68
C VAL A 81 -11.41 -4.16 -30.97
N VAL A 82 -11.75 -5.44 -30.75
CA VAL A 82 -12.98 -5.80 -30.02
C VAL A 82 -12.95 -5.27 -28.59
N LEU A 83 -11.82 -5.37 -27.89
CA LEU A 83 -11.67 -4.81 -26.53
C LEU A 83 -11.85 -3.29 -26.53
N SER A 84 -11.29 -2.59 -27.52
CA SER A 84 -11.45 -1.14 -27.66
C SER A 84 -12.91 -0.76 -27.87
N ASP A 85 -13.64 -1.49 -28.71
CA ASP A 85 -15.07 -1.27 -28.93
C ASP A 85 -15.87 -1.54 -27.63
N MET A 86 -15.51 -2.58 -26.87
CA MET A 86 -16.14 -2.86 -25.58
C MET A 86 -15.87 -1.75 -24.56
N GLU A 87 -14.66 -1.21 -24.50
CA GLU A 87 -14.32 -0.08 -23.62
C GLU A 87 -15.07 1.21 -24.01
N ILE A 88 -15.19 1.50 -25.29
CA ILE A 88 -15.94 2.67 -25.81
C ILE A 88 -17.43 2.54 -25.50
N ASN A 89 -18.01 1.38 -25.73
CA ASN A 89 -19.43 1.13 -25.47
C ASN A 89 -19.74 1.09 -23.98
N GLY A 90 -18.77 0.69 -23.15
CA GLY A 90 -18.91 0.56 -21.71
C GLY A 90 -19.92 -0.50 -21.28
N ILE A 91 -20.32 -0.43 -20.03
CA ILE A 91 -21.34 -1.30 -19.44
C ILE A 91 -22.51 -0.41 -19.00
N ASN A 92 -23.71 -0.74 -19.43
CA ASN A 92 -24.90 -0.05 -18.97
C ASN A 92 -25.24 -0.49 -17.54
N ILE A 93 -25.31 0.48 -16.62
CA ILE A 93 -25.61 0.24 -15.21
C ILE A 93 -27.02 0.79 -14.93
N ASN A 94 -27.87 -0.04 -14.33
CA ASN A 94 -29.15 0.40 -13.81
C ASN A 94 -28.91 1.22 -12.52
N LEU A 95 -28.99 2.55 -12.65
CA LEU A 95 -28.72 3.48 -11.55
C LEU A 95 -29.76 3.36 -10.42
N ASP A 96 -31.00 3.04 -10.72
CA ASP A 96 -32.05 2.92 -9.72
C ASP A 96 -31.79 1.70 -8.81
N GLU A 97 -31.44 0.57 -9.40
CA GLU A 97 -31.11 -0.63 -8.65
C GLU A 97 -29.78 -0.45 -7.89
N LEU A 98 -28.78 0.21 -8.50
CA LEU A 98 -27.53 0.53 -7.83
C LEU A 98 -27.75 1.39 -6.59
N ASN A 99 -28.56 2.44 -6.69
CA ASN A 99 -28.90 3.33 -5.57
C ASN A 99 -29.66 2.61 -4.44
N LYS A 100 -30.52 1.67 -4.82
CA LYS A 100 -31.24 0.84 -3.83
C LYS A 100 -30.27 -0.07 -3.08
N VAL A 101 -29.45 -0.81 -3.79
CA VAL A 101 -28.43 -1.69 -3.23
C VAL A 101 -27.43 -0.89 -2.37
N GLU A 102 -27.01 0.29 -2.81
CA GLU A 102 -26.13 1.17 -2.05
C GLU A 102 -26.73 1.54 -0.68
N LYS A 103 -28.01 1.90 -0.63
CA LYS A 103 -28.69 2.24 0.64
C LYS A 103 -28.75 1.05 1.60
N GLU A 104 -29.07 -0.14 1.08
CA GLU A 104 -29.10 -1.37 1.88
C GLU A 104 -27.70 -1.70 2.47
N TYR A 105 -26.67 -1.70 1.61
CA TYR A 105 -25.28 -1.97 2.06
C TYR A 105 -24.77 -0.90 3.02
N ARG A 106 -25.08 0.37 2.81
CA ARG A 106 -24.67 1.44 3.74
C ARG A 106 -25.29 1.26 5.12
N ALA A 107 -26.56 0.86 5.18
CA ALA A 107 -27.24 0.61 6.45
C ALA A 107 -26.62 -0.60 7.19
N GLU A 108 -26.40 -1.70 6.47
CA GLU A 108 -25.76 -2.89 7.03
C GLU A 108 -24.32 -2.61 7.46
N PHE A 109 -23.54 -1.91 6.63
CA PHE A 109 -22.19 -1.50 6.97
C PHE A 109 -22.13 -0.65 8.25
N ALA A 110 -23.02 0.34 8.38
CA ALA A 110 -23.09 1.17 9.58
C ALA A 110 -23.41 0.34 10.84
N TYR A 111 -24.33 -0.60 10.73
CA TYR A 111 -24.67 -1.51 11.81
C TYR A 111 -23.50 -2.42 12.22
N LEU A 112 -22.86 -3.06 11.24
CA LEU A 112 -21.69 -3.94 11.48
C LEU A 112 -20.53 -3.16 12.06
N LYS A 113 -20.26 -1.96 11.52
CA LYS A 113 -19.21 -1.07 12.04
C LYS A 113 -19.46 -0.73 13.50
N GLN A 114 -20.67 -0.33 13.85
CA GLN A 114 -21.01 -0.03 15.24
C GLN A 114 -20.81 -1.25 16.17
N LYS A 115 -21.15 -2.44 15.70
CA LYS A 115 -20.91 -3.70 16.43
C LYS A 115 -19.41 -3.93 16.67
N ILE A 116 -18.60 -3.77 15.62
CA ILE A 116 -17.14 -3.92 15.69
C ILE A 116 -16.55 -2.88 16.63
N ASP A 117 -16.93 -1.61 16.51
CA ASP A 117 -16.43 -0.52 17.35
C ASP A 117 -16.71 -0.79 18.84
N LYS A 118 -17.90 -1.31 19.18
CA LYS A 118 -18.23 -1.73 20.56
C LYS A 118 -17.31 -2.84 21.06
N ILE A 119 -17.03 -3.84 20.23
CA ILE A 119 -16.13 -4.96 20.59
C ILE A 119 -14.69 -4.44 20.78
N VAL A 120 -14.22 -3.60 19.85
CA VAL A 120 -12.88 -3.01 19.92
C VAL A 120 -12.74 -2.17 21.19
N TYR A 121 -13.69 -1.29 21.46
CA TYR A 121 -13.70 -0.48 22.68
C TYR A 121 -13.67 -1.34 23.96
N LYS A 122 -14.49 -2.40 24.01
CA LYS A 122 -14.49 -3.35 25.15
C LYS A 122 -13.11 -3.98 25.37
N GLN A 123 -12.33 -4.23 24.31
CA GLN A 123 -11.03 -4.89 24.38
C GLN A 123 -9.88 -3.91 24.56
N MET A 124 -9.89 -2.79 23.84
CA MET A 124 -8.77 -1.85 23.76
C MET A 124 -8.93 -0.62 24.67
N GLY A 125 -10.15 -0.32 25.14
CA GLY A 125 -10.47 0.96 25.76
C GLY A 125 -10.49 2.09 24.74
N ASP A 126 -10.00 3.27 25.10
CA ASP A 126 -9.97 4.45 24.24
C ASP A 126 -8.80 4.44 23.23
N THR A 127 -7.99 3.37 23.20
CA THR A 127 -6.91 3.23 22.22
C THR A 127 -7.48 3.26 20.80
N LYS A 128 -7.07 4.23 19.99
CA LYS A 128 -7.45 4.26 18.57
C LYS A 128 -6.79 3.12 17.82
N ILE A 129 -7.59 2.28 17.17
CA ILE A 129 -7.12 1.17 16.35
C ILE A 129 -7.64 1.33 14.94
N ASN A 130 -6.72 1.31 13.98
CA ASN A 130 -7.06 1.21 12.57
C ASN A 130 -7.20 -0.26 12.18
N LEU A 131 -8.42 -0.73 12.06
CA LEU A 131 -8.73 -2.14 11.70
C LEU A 131 -8.33 -2.48 10.25
N SER A 132 -8.11 -1.48 9.39
CA SER A 132 -7.55 -1.68 8.05
C SER A 132 -6.03 -1.90 8.03
N SER A 133 -5.36 -1.66 9.16
CA SER A 133 -3.94 -1.95 9.32
C SER A 133 -3.74 -3.36 9.85
N PRO A 134 -3.13 -4.30 9.09
CA PRO A 134 -2.86 -5.66 9.57
C PRO A 134 -2.01 -5.66 10.86
N GLU A 135 -1.10 -4.70 10.98
CA GLU A 135 -0.28 -4.54 12.18
C GLU A 135 -1.13 -4.21 13.40
N GLN A 136 -1.98 -3.18 13.32
CA GLN A 136 -2.81 -2.77 14.46
C GLN A 136 -3.92 -3.80 14.76
N LEU A 137 -4.45 -4.46 13.74
CA LEU A 137 -5.36 -5.59 13.90
C LEU A 137 -4.67 -6.74 14.66
N SER A 138 -3.39 -7.00 14.40
CA SER A 138 -2.64 -8.00 15.16
C SER A 138 -2.52 -7.64 16.64
N TRP A 139 -2.43 -6.36 16.99
CA TRP A 139 -2.43 -5.91 18.40
C TRP A 139 -3.72 -6.24 19.11
N LEU A 140 -4.85 -6.06 18.43
CA LEU A 140 -6.17 -6.42 18.96
C LEU A 140 -6.30 -7.93 19.18
N ILE A 141 -5.76 -8.74 18.26
CA ILE A 141 -5.87 -10.21 18.32
C ILE A 141 -4.93 -10.79 19.38
N TYR A 142 -3.65 -10.43 19.34
CA TYR A 142 -2.60 -11.07 20.12
C TYR A 142 -2.25 -10.34 21.42
N SER A 143 -2.65 -9.08 21.58
CA SER A 143 -2.36 -8.24 22.77
C SER A 143 -0.91 -7.94 23.00
N ILE A 144 -0.07 -8.17 22.01
CA ILE A 144 1.38 -7.96 22.01
C ILE A 144 1.82 -7.37 20.68
N LYS A 145 2.93 -6.63 20.69
CA LYS A 145 3.57 -6.09 19.47
C LYS A 145 5.08 -6.29 19.54
N PRO A 146 5.79 -6.38 18.42
CA PRO A 146 7.26 -6.44 18.41
C PRO A 146 7.88 -5.20 19.09
N LYS A 147 8.91 -5.40 19.90
CA LYS A 147 9.72 -4.32 20.48
C LYS A 147 10.49 -3.57 19.39
N ASP A 148 11.11 -4.31 18.48
CA ASP A 148 11.80 -3.79 17.30
C ASP A 148 11.41 -4.60 16.06
N LYS A 149 10.87 -3.93 15.04
CA LYS A 149 10.40 -4.59 13.82
C LYS A 149 11.54 -5.15 12.96
N LYS A 150 12.72 -4.51 12.99
CA LYS A 150 13.87 -4.97 12.19
C LYS A 150 14.48 -6.21 12.78
N GLU A 151 14.68 -6.23 14.10
CA GLU A 151 15.16 -7.42 14.82
C GLU A 151 14.14 -8.56 14.72
N TRP A 152 12.86 -8.26 14.88
CA TRP A 152 11.76 -9.23 14.69
C TRP A 152 11.82 -9.90 13.32
N ALA A 153 11.96 -9.10 12.26
CA ALA A 153 12.05 -9.62 10.90
C ALA A 153 13.30 -10.48 10.66
N LYS A 154 14.41 -10.17 11.32
CA LYS A 154 15.66 -10.98 11.26
C LYS A 154 15.51 -12.30 12.01
N ILE A 155 15.02 -12.27 13.26
CA ILE A 155 14.87 -13.46 14.12
C ILE A 155 14.00 -14.52 13.42
N PHE A 156 12.87 -14.12 12.89
CA PHE A 156 11.93 -15.03 12.25
C PHE A 156 12.14 -15.20 10.75
N ASN A 157 13.17 -14.54 10.18
CA ASN A 157 13.51 -14.54 8.76
C ASN A 157 12.28 -14.30 7.86
N VAL A 158 11.51 -13.26 8.19
CA VAL A 158 10.32 -12.85 7.42
C VAL A 158 10.66 -11.85 6.33
N GLY A 159 9.82 -11.80 5.31
CA GLY A 159 9.97 -10.90 4.16
C GLY A 159 10.30 -11.63 2.87
N ILE A 160 10.55 -10.85 1.83
CA ILE A 160 10.86 -11.33 0.48
C ILE A 160 12.38 -11.29 0.29
N ASP A 161 12.92 -12.36 -0.27
CA ASP A 161 14.30 -12.41 -0.73
C ASP A 161 14.46 -11.56 -1.98
N LYS A 162 15.32 -10.55 -1.92
CA LYS A 162 15.55 -9.59 -3.01
C LYS A 162 16.11 -10.23 -4.27
N ASN A 163 16.85 -11.33 -4.14
CA ASN A 163 17.50 -12.01 -5.27
C ASN A 163 16.54 -12.94 -6.01
N THR A 164 15.69 -13.63 -5.26
CA THR A 164 14.79 -14.65 -5.82
C THR A 164 13.35 -14.17 -6.02
N GLY A 165 12.95 -13.04 -5.39
CA GLY A 165 11.57 -12.56 -5.38
C GLY A 165 10.58 -13.46 -4.63
N LYS A 166 11.09 -14.48 -3.91
CA LYS A 166 10.27 -15.43 -3.15
C LYS A 166 10.32 -15.13 -1.66
N ASN A 167 9.32 -15.62 -0.92
CA ASN A 167 9.34 -15.55 0.53
C ASN A 167 10.58 -16.25 1.09
N LYS A 168 11.24 -15.63 2.05
CA LYS A 168 12.38 -16.22 2.76
C LYS A 168 11.96 -17.52 3.46
N LYS A 169 12.89 -18.47 3.50
CA LYS A 169 12.67 -19.75 4.21
C LYS A 169 12.61 -19.50 5.71
N ARG A 170 11.50 -19.90 6.34
CA ARG A 170 11.30 -19.76 7.78
C ARG A 170 12.20 -20.72 8.55
N PRO A 171 12.83 -20.28 9.66
CA PRO A 171 13.55 -21.18 10.54
C PRO A 171 12.60 -22.16 11.23
N GLN A 172 13.12 -23.31 11.59
CA GLN A 172 12.39 -24.27 12.39
C GLN A 172 12.75 -24.10 13.87
N TYR A 173 11.74 -23.93 14.69
CA TYR A 173 11.89 -23.82 16.15
C TYR A 173 11.06 -24.91 16.83
N SER A 174 11.55 -25.44 17.92
CA SER A 174 10.71 -26.18 18.85
C SER A 174 9.64 -25.25 19.43
N ARG A 175 8.55 -25.82 19.93
CA ARG A 175 7.43 -25.04 20.51
C ARG A 175 7.88 -24.16 21.68
N ILE A 176 8.84 -24.63 22.48
CA ILE A 176 9.38 -23.88 23.62
C ILE A 176 10.25 -22.72 23.15
N GLN A 177 11.20 -23.00 22.23
CA GLN A 177 12.05 -21.96 21.64
C GLN A 177 11.23 -20.85 20.97
N PHE A 178 10.22 -21.22 20.19
CA PHE A 178 9.34 -20.25 19.54
C PHE A 178 8.63 -19.35 20.55
N ARG A 179 8.07 -19.94 21.63
CA ARG A 179 7.39 -19.17 22.66
C ARG A 179 8.32 -18.20 23.40
N ASN A 180 9.54 -18.64 23.74
CA ASN A 180 10.51 -17.80 24.39
C ASN A 180 10.94 -16.64 23.49
N LEU A 181 11.27 -16.93 22.21
CA LEU A 181 11.62 -15.89 21.23
C LEU A 181 10.50 -14.86 21.05
N VAL A 182 9.24 -15.28 21.01
CA VAL A 182 8.10 -14.36 20.95
C VAL A 182 8.03 -13.52 22.23
N ALA A 183 8.13 -14.14 23.43
CA ALA A 183 8.03 -13.43 24.70
C ALA A 183 9.16 -12.39 24.87
N ASP A 184 10.39 -12.77 24.54
CA ASP A 184 11.58 -11.91 24.70
C ASP A 184 11.55 -10.69 23.75
N ASN A 185 10.95 -10.84 22.56
CA ASN A 185 10.96 -9.83 21.49
C ASN A 185 9.63 -9.09 21.33
N THR A 186 8.69 -9.27 22.25
CA THR A 186 7.41 -8.54 22.23
C THR A 186 7.18 -7.78 23.52
N GLU A 187 6.36 -6.74 23.43
CA GLU A 187 5.82 -5.99 24.56
C GLU A 187 4.30 -6.13 24.61
N THR A 188 3.75 -6.17 25.82
CA THR A 188 2.32 -6.27 26.05
C THR A 188 1.64 -4.92 25.81
N ILE A 189 0.49 -4.95 25.14
CA ILE A 189 -0.33 -3.77 24.93
C ILE A 189 -1.36 -3.66 26.04
N TYR A 190 -1.39 -2.50 26.69
CA TYR A 190 -2.35 -2.20 27.75
C TYR A 190 -3.49 -1.33 27.21
N ARG A 191 -4.66 -1.46 27.85
CA ARG A 191 -5.80 -0.59 27.57
C ARG A 191 -5.46 0.83 27.96
N THR A 192 -6.00 1.79 27.19
CA THR A 192 -5.86 3.20 27.53
C THR A 192 -7.20 3.79 27.92
N VAL A 193 -7.13 4.88 28.67
CA VAL A 193 -8.26 5.77 28.97
C VAL A 193 -7.89 7.15 28.44
N ALA A 194 -8.79 7.75 27.70
CA ALA A 194 -8.64 9.10 27.17
C ALA A 194 -9.07 10.12 28.23
N SER A 195 -8.23 11.10 28.47
CA SER A 195 -8.56 12.30 29.23
C SER A 195 -8.46 13.51 28.34
N GLN A 196 -9.34 14.48 28.53
CA GLN A 196 -9.30 15.74 27.79
C GLN A 196 -7.98 16.47 28.04
N CYS A 197 -7.29 16.88 26.97
CA CYS A 197 -6.07 17.64 27.10
C CYS A 197 -6.37 19.02 27.72
N LEU A 198 -5.79 19.31 28.86
CA LEU A 198 -6.00 20.55 29.61
C LEU A 198 -5.47 21.76 28.85
N THR A 199 -4.34 21.63 28.16
CA THR A 199 -3.66 22.72 27.43
C THR A 199 -4.50 23.28 26.28
N CYS A 200 -5.21 22.43 25.53
CA CYS A 200 -6.07 22.86 24.44
C CYS A 200 -7.57 22.71 24.77
N SER A 201 -7.92 22.26 25.95
CA SER A 201 -9.31 22.02 26.38
C SER A 201 -10.08 21.16 25.36
N GLY A 202 -9.45 20.08 24.88
CA GLY A 202 -10.03 19.16 23.92
C GLY A 202 -10.04 19.61 22.45
N LYS A 203 -9.55 20.82 22.13
CA LYS A 203 -9.63 21.39 20.78
C LYS A 203 -8.54 20.87 19.83
N GLY A 204 -7.48 20.24 20.34
CA GLY A 204 -6.34 19.77 19.56
C GLY A 204 -5.43 20.87 19.03
N VAL A 205 -5.84 22.14 19.14
CA VAL A 205 -5.11 23.29 18.64
C VAL A 205 -5.04 24.39 19.71
N VAL A 206 -3.95 25.14 19.71
CA VAL A 206 -3.70 26.27 20.62
C VAL A 206 -3.30 27.51 19.83
N ARG A 207 -3.60 28.70 20.33
CA ARG A 207 -3.06 29.95 19.82
C ARG A 207 -1.78 30.28 20.57
N LYS A 208 -0.70 30.47 19.85
CA LYS A 208 0.54 31.03 20.43
C LYS A 208 0.30 32.49 20.78
N ILE A 209 0.91 32.91 21.88
CA ILE A 209 0.84 34.31 22.34
C ILE A 209 2.12 35.00 21.89
N LYS A 210 2.01 36.21 21.35
CA LYS A 210 3.13 37.07 20.98
C LYS A 210 3.78 37.66 22.23
N LYS A 211 4.97 38.23 22.07
CA LYS A 211 5.68 38.91 23.17
C LYS A 211 4.91 40.10 23.80
N ASP A 212 3.99 40.69 23.03
CA ASP A 212 3.10 41.78 23.47
C ASP A 212 1.83 41.28 24.19
N GLY A 213 1.69 39.97 24.41
CA GLY A 213 0.53 39.36 25.06
C GLY A 213 -0.66 39.10 24.12
N SER A 214 -0.61 39.55 22.86
CA SER A 214 -1.70 39.29 21.90
C SER A 214 -1.60 37.92 21.26
N PRO A 215 -2.73 37.24 20.95
CA PRO A 215 -2.68 35.94 20.30
C PRO A 215 -2.35 36.08 18.79
N TYR A 216 -1.61 35.10 18.24
CA TYR A 216 -1.44 34.99 16.80
C TYR A 216 -2.78 34.71 16.10
N LYS A 217 -2.93 35.16 14.84
CA LYS A 217 -4.14 34.86 14.02
C LYS A 217 -4.32 33.36 13.77
N ASN A 218 -3.22 32.63 13.56
CA ASN A 218 -3.23 31.23 13.21
C ASN A 218 -3.17 30.32 14.45
N TYR A 219 -3.89 29.23 14.39
CA TYR A 219 -3.78 28.15 15.36
C TYR A 219 -2.56 27.27 15.03
N SER A 220 -1.92 26.74 16.06
CA SER A 220 -0.90 25.71 15.97
C SER A 220 -1.40 24.42 16.62
N LYS A 221 -0.90 23.29 16.15
CA LYS A 221 -1.17 21.99 16.75
C LYS A 221 -0.76 22.00 18.24
N CYS A 222 -1.60 21.47 19.12
CA CYS A 222 -1.27 21.33 20.53
C CYS A 222 -0.16 20.27 20.69
N ILE A 223 0.94 20.65 21.34
CA ILE A 223 2.11 19.80 21.50
C ILE A 223 1.81 18.65 22.48
N ASP A 224 1.05 18.92 23.55
CA ASP A 224 0.81 17.96 24.63
C ASP A 224 -0.07 16.78 24.22
N CYS A 225 -1.02 17.00 23.30
CA CYS A 225 -1.89 15.94 22.78
C CYS A 225 -1.63 15.63 21.30
N ASP A 226 -0.57 16.18 20.73
CA ASP A 226 -0.23 16.04 19.32
C ASP A 226 -1.40 16.35 18.34
N GLY A 227 -2.23 17.32 18.72
CA GLY A 227 -3.38 17.76 17.94
C GLY A 227 -4.64 16.94 18.09
N ASP A 228 -4.64 15.93 18.94
CA ASP A 228 -5.77 15.00 19.10
C ASP A 228 -6.88 15.53 20.02
N GLY A 229 -6.54 16.49 20.89
CA GLY A 229 -7.43 17.01 21.91
C GLY A 229 -7.51 16.15 23.18
N TYR A 230 -6.99 14.93 23.14
CA TYR A 230 -7.02 13.96 24.24
C TYR A 230 -5.64 13.40 24.52
N ILE A 231 -5.40 13.05 25.79
CA ILE A 231 -4.20 12.36 26.25
C ILE A 231 -4.61 10.95 26.65
N TYR A 232 -3.88 9.95 26.14
CA TYR A 232 -4.19 8.53 26.36
C TYR A 232 -3.24 7.94 27.40
N SER A 233 -3.76 7.59 28.54
CA SER A 233 -3.01 6.98 29.65
C SER A 233 -3.25 5.47 29.71
N ALA A 234 -2.19 4.68 29.77
CA ALA A 234 -2.29 3.23 29.94
C ALA A 234 -2.78 2.89 31.34
N ILE A 235 -3.69 1.94 31.42
CA ILE A 235 -4.15 1.35 32.69
C ILE A 235 -3.60 -0.08 32.85
N ALA A 236 -3.52 -0.59 34.06
CA ALA A 236 -2.98 -1.93 34.39
C ALA A 236 -3.91 -3.08 33.92
N LYS A 237 -4.46 -2.99 32.71
CA LYS A 237 -5.30 -3.99 32.09
C LYS A 237 -4.85 -4.28 30.67
N ILE A 238 -4.51 -5.55 30.41
CA ILE A 238 -4.08 -5.99 29.08
C ILE A 238 -5.19 -5.77 28.07
N ALA A 239 -4.83 -5.17 26.93
CA ALA A 239 -5.72 -4.94 25.81
C ALA A 239 -5.84 -6.18 24.89
N GLY A 240 -6.91 -6.24 24.09
CA GLY A 240 -7.09 -7.24 23.04
C GLY A 240 -7.55 -8.61 23.53
N PHE A 241 -7.60 -9.57 22.57
CA PHE A 241 -8.17 -10.90 22.76
C PHE A 241 -7.18 -11.93 23.34
N ARG A 242 -5.90 -11.58 23.50
CA ARG A 242 -4.83 -12.42 24.08
C ARG A 242 -4.65 -13.77 23.37
N GLN A 243 -4.89 -13.81 22.07
CA GLN A 243 -4.60 -15.01 21.29
C GLN A 243 -3.08 -15.30 21.31
N ARG A 244 -2.72 -16.58 21.20
CA ARG A 244 -1.31 -16.98 21.17
C ARG A 244 -0.92 -17.45 19.78
N PRO A 245 0.20 -16.97 19.22
CA PRO A 245 0.70 -17.50 17.97
C PRO A 245 1.08 -18.99 18.16
N ARG A 246 0.77 -19.82 17.17
CA ARG A 246 0.95 -21.27 17.24
C ARG A 246 2.35 -21.70 16.82
N ASN A 247 2.86 -21.07 15.77
CA ASN A 247 4.13 -21.39 15.13
C ASN A 247 4.68 -20.21 14.32
N VAL A 248 5.85 -20.39 13.72
CA VAL A 248 6.56 -19.38 12.95
C VAL A 248 5.77 -18.87 11.73
N TYR A 249 4.77 -19.61 11.24
CA TYR A 249 3.95 -19.18 10.10
C TYR A 249 2.88 -18.16 10.50
N ASP A 250 2.63 -17.97 11.77
CA ASP A 250 1.76 -16.90 12.29
C ASP A 250 2.49 -15.56 12.41
N ILE A 251 3.81 -15.53 12.13
CA ILE A 251 4.63 -14.31 12.17
C ILE A 251 4.56 -13.58 10.83
N ALA A 252 4.34 -12.27 10.88
CA ALA A 252 4.44 -11.33 9.77
C ALA A 252 5.65 -10.40 9.95
N GLU A 253 5.97 -9.60 8.94
CA GLU A 253 7.13 -8.69 8.96
C GLU A 253 7.00 -7.61 10.03
N SER A 254 5.79 -7.11 10.25
CA SER A 254 5.49 -6.06 11.23
C SER A 254 4.79 -6.56 12.50
N GLY A 255 4.77 -7.89 12.75
CA GLY A 255 4.11 -8.47 13.90
C GLY A 255 3.55 -9.87 13.64
N PHE A 256 2.23 -10.02 13.72
CA PHE A 256 1.57 -11.30 13.57
C PHE A 256 0.60 -11.27 12.39
N ARG A 257 0.41 -12.43 11.76
CA ARG A 257 -0.57 -12.60 10.68
C ARG A 257 -1.99 -12.52 11.20
N THR A 258 -2.85 -11.90 10.42
CA THR A 258 -4.28 -11.68 10.74
C THR A 258 -5.22 -12.32 9.73
N ASP A 259 -4.64 -13.00 8.72
CA ASP A 259 -5.32 -13.61 7.57
C ASP A 259 -5.52 -15.14 7.74
N ARG A 260 -5.47 -15.63 8.97
CA ARG A 260 -5.67 -17.05 9.31
C ARG A 260 -6.73 -17.27 10.36
#